data_c3cbb6c8b2ab4f703cea1e17d3280884
#
_entry.id   c3cbb6c8b2ab4f703cea1e17d3280884
#
_cell.length_a   1.000
_cell.length_b   1.000
_cell.length_c   1.000
_cell.angle_alpha   90.00
_cell.angle_beta   90.00
_cell.angle_gamma   90.00
#
_symmetry.space_group_name_H-M   'P 1'
#
loop_
_entity.id
_entity.type
_entity.pdbx_description
1 polymer ?
#
loop_
_entity_poly.entity_id
_entity_poly.type
_entity_poly.pdbx_seq_one_letter_code
_entity_poly.pdbx_strand_id
1 'polypeptide(L)'
;MSTDRATEGLQVFIVGGAVRDALLGLPAGDRDWVVVGATPELMVARGFIPVGGDFPVFLHPTSKEEYALARTERKSGRGYKGFTFYTGAEVTLEEDLKRRDLTVNAIAQSLGGELFDPLEGEKDLCTKILRHVGPAFEEDPVRILRLARFMARFTEFVVAPETLLLCRKMVDSGEVDALVPERVWQELARGLLSAQPSRMLGLLADVGAVSRIMPELVLSAQVQILVDRVAQQGLPLASRYAVLCLQAGEQLKALATRLRVPSECADMARLLPLVSAAILHLSTILSQGEGVASAAVTARGSLREVSNAAECADAILSLFETCDALRKPERFETLLQTAGAVDETIHATQQAWRSWLQVVLAVDAGAAARLAREPAQIKQRVRVARLEALQNT
;
A
#
# COMPACT_ATOMS: atom_id res chain seq x y z
N MET A 1 -10.30 -36.74 -15.16
CA MET A 1 -10.53 -35.28 -15.04
C MET A 1 -11.96 -35.05 -15.45
N SER A 2 -12.81 -34.53 -14.56
CA SER A 2 -14.20 -34.16 -14.92
C SER A 2 -14.11 -32.98 -15.90
N THR A 3 -14.51 -33.20 -17.15
CA THR A 3 -14.63 -32.12 -18.15
C THR A 3 -15.68 -31.14 -17.64
N ASP A 4 -15.23 -29.90 -17.37
CA ASP A 4 -16.12 -28.84 -16.97
C ASP A 4 -17.02 -28.47 -18.16
N ARG A 5 -18.31 -28.72 -18.03
CA ARG A 5 -19.29 -28.48 -19.11
C ARG A 5 -19.39 -27.03 -19.56
N ALA A 6 -19.05 -26.07 -18.69
CA ALA A 6 -19.11 -24.66 -19.02
C ALA A 6 -18.00 -24.27 -20.02
N THR A 7 -16.82 -24.88 -19.91
CA THR A 7 -15.66 -24.59 -20.77
C THR A 7 -15.47 -25.60 -21.92
N GLU A 8 -16.31 -26.65 -21.98
CA GLU A 8 -16.19 -27.69 -23.00
C GLU A 8 -16.29 -27.11 -24.42
N GLY A 9 -15.27 -27.37 -25.26
CA GLY A 9 -15.19 -26.87 -26.63
C GLY A 9 -14.82 -25.38 -26.78
N LEU A 10 -14.56 -24.67 -25.69
CA LEU A 10 -13.98 -23.33 -25.72
C LEU A 10 -12.46 -23.39 -25.73
N GLN A 11 -11.82 -22.46 -26.43
CA GLN A 11 -10.38 -22.25 -26.35
C GLN A 11 -10.07 -21.36 -25.15
N VAL A 12 -9.61 -21.96 -24.04
CA VAL A 12 -9.43 -21.29 -22.75
C VAL A 12 -7.96 -21.36 -22.33
N PHE A 13 -7.42 -20.24 -21.88
CA PHE A 13 -6.05 -20.10 -21.43
C PHE A 13 -5.98 -19.39 -20.10
N ILE A 14 -5.09 -19.87 -19.20
CA ILE A 14 -4.65 -19.07 -18.04
C ILE A 14 -3.65 -18.04 -18.56
N VAL A 15 -3.70 -16.80 -18.06
CA VAL A 15 -2.86 -15.71 -18.56
C VAL A 15 -2.29 -14.86 -17.43
N GLY A 16 -1.21 -14.14 -17.73
CA GLY A 16 -0.71 -13.05 -16.92
C GLY A 16 -0.07 -13.48 -15.60
N GLY A 17 -0.53 -12.90 -14.49
CA GLY A 17 0.10 -13.05 -13.19
C GLY A 17 0.25 -14.48 -12.70
N ALA A 18 -0.76 -15.32 -12.90
CA ALA A 18 -0.74 -16.72 -12.46
C ALA A 18 0.31 -17.56 -13.20
N VAL A 19 0.43 -17.37 -14.53
CA VAL A 19 1.43 -18.08 -15.35
C VAL A 19 2.84 -17.60 -14.97
N ARG A 20 3.06 -16.28 -14.91
CA ARG A 20 4.34 -15.70 -14.49
C ARG A 20 4.78 -16.22 -13.11
N ASP A 21 3.90 -16.16 -12.11
CA ASP A 21 4.24 -16.55 -10.74
C ASP A 21 4.53 -18.06 -10.65
N ALA A 22 3.81 -18.90 -11.40
CA ALA A 22 4.10 -20.33 -11.51
C ALA A 22 5.48 -20.60 -12.13
N LEU A 23 5.85 -19.89 -13.22
CA LEU A 23 7.16 -19.99 -13.85
C LEU A 23 8.31 -19.54 -12.93
N LEU A 24 8.04 -18.59 -12.02
CA LEU A 24 8.99 -18.14 -11.01
C LEU A 24 9.01 -19.03 -9.75
N GLY A 25 8.19 -20.08 -9.68
CA GLY A 25 8.08 -20.95 -8.49
C GLY A 25 7.44 -20.25 -7.30
N LEU A 26 6.69 -19.17 -7.52
CA LEU A 26 5.98 -18.41 -6.48
C LEU A 26 4.60 -19.05 -6.21
N PRO A 27 4.02 -18.83 -5.02
CA PRO A 27 2.67 -19.29 -4.72
C PRO A 27 1.67 -18.79 -5.77
N ALA A 28 0.81 -19.72 -6.23
CA ALA A 28 -0.23 -19.37 -7.19
C ALA A 28 -1.20 -18.34 -6.60
N GLY A 29 -1.37 -17.22 -7.32
CA GLY A 29 -2.42 -16.25 -7.05
C GLY A 29 -3.72 -16.60 -7.78
N ASP A 30 -4.64 -15.64 -7.82
CA ASP A 30 -5.88 -15.77 -8.59
C ASP A 30 -5.57 -15.99 -10.07
N ARG A 31 -6.37 -16.84 -10.69
CA ARG A 31 -6.23 -17.17 -12.12
C ARG A 31 -7.11 -16.25 -12.94
N ASP A 32 -6.50 -15.57 -13.88
CA ASP A 32 -7.20 -14.84 -14.94
C ASP A 32 -7.28 -15.75 -16.17
N TRP A 33 -8.49 -15.94 -16.69
CA TRP A 33 -8.74 -16.77 -17.84
C TRP A 33 -9.06 -15.91 -19.08
N VAL A 34 -8.51 -16.30 -20.24
CA VAL A 34 -8.87 -15.73 -21.53
C VAL A 34 -9.57 -16.80 -22.37
N VAL A 35 -10.69 -16.41 -22.98
CA VAL A 35 -11.46 -17.24 -23.92
C VAL A 35 -11.30 -16.67 -25.30
N VAL A 36 -10.81 -17.47 -26.24
CA VAL A 36 -10.60 -17.12 -27.65
C VAL A 36 -11.73 -17.72 -28.49
N GLY A 37 -12.17 -16.99 -29.51
CA GLY A 37 -13.17 -17.49 -30.45
C GLY A 37 -14.60 -17.55 -29.90
N ALA A 38 -14.89 -16.89 -28.78
CA ALA A 38 -16.21 -16.85 -28.18
C ALA A 38 -16.83 -15.44 -28.22
N THR A 39 -18.15 -15.38 -28.10
CA THR A 39 -18.92 -14.13 -28.00
C THR A 39 -19.57 -14.01 -26.63
N PRO A 40 -19.98 -12.79 -26.21
CA PRO A 40 -20.71 -12.60 -24.95
C PRO A 40 -21.97 -13.47 -24.84
N GLU A 41 -22.70 -13.63 -25.96
CA GLU A 41 -23.93 -14.44 -26.01
C GLU A 41 -23.62 -15.92 -25.78
N LEU A 42 -22.53 -16.43 -26.35
CA LEU A 42 -22.09 -17.80 -26.14
C LEU A 42 -21.69 -18.04 -24.67
N MET A 43 -20.97 -17.10 -24.04
CA MET A 43 -20.61 -17.20 -22.63
C MET A 43 -21.84 -17.25 -21.73
N VAL A 44 -22.83 -16.38 -21.95
CA VAL A 44 -24.09 -16.38 -21.21
C VAL A 44 -24.85 -17.68 -21.43
N ALA A 45 -24.94 -18.18 -22.67
CA ALA A 45 -25.61 -19.45 -23.01
C ALA A 45 -24.95 -20.66 -22.30
N ARG A 46 -23.65 -20.58 -21.99
CA ARG A 46 -22.89 -21.57 -21.23
C ARG A 46 -23.04 -21.42 -19.71
N GLY A 47 -23.81 -20.44 -19.23
CA GLY A 47 -24.09 -20.18 -17.82
C GLY A 47 -23.09 -19.29 -17.12
N PHE A 48 -22.15 -18.68 -17.85
CA PHE A 48 -21.27 -17.68 -17.27
C PHE A 48 -22.05 -16.40 -16.92
N ILE A 49 -21.67 -15.75 -15.82
CA ILE A 49 -22.34 -14.56 -15.29
C ILE A 49 -21.56 -13.33 -15.68
N PRO A 50 -22.10 -12.42 -16.51
CA PRO A 50 -21.40 -11.20 -16.89
C PRO A 50 -21.18 -10.29 -15.68
N VAL A 51 -19.97 -9.74 -15.52
CA VAL A 51 -19.59 -8.79 -14.48
C VAL A 51 -18.89 -7.58 -15.11
N GLY A 52 -19.21 -6.38 -14.60
CA GLY A 52 -18.69 -5.12 -15.17
C GLY A 52 -19.53 -4.57 -16.30
N GLY A 53 -19.61 -3.22 -16.40
CA GLY A 53 -20.41 -2.53 -17.41
C GLY A 53 -19.70 -2.34 -18.74
N ASP A 54 -18.39 -2.17 -18.72
CA ASP A 54 -17.61 -1.74 -19.88
C ASP A 54 -16.71 -2.86 -20.45
N PHE A 55 -16.56 -3.99 -19.74
CA PHE A 55 -15.66 -5.07 -20.09
C PHE A 55 -16.37 -6.43 -20.17
N PRO A 56 -16.10 -7.24 -21.18
CA PRO A 56 -16.66 -8.58 -21.32
C PRO A 56 -15.92 -9.57 -20.40
N VAL A 57 -16.04 -9.39 -19.11
CA VAL A 57 -15.58 -10.32 -18.07
C VAL A 57 -16.78 -11.09 -17.53
N PHE A 58 -16.60 -12.36 -17.29
CA PHE A 58 -17.64 -13.28 -16.86
C PHE A 58 -17.13 -14.11 -15.68
N LEU A 59 -18.00 -14.35 -14.70
CA LEU A 59 -17.71 -15.31 -13.64
C LEU A 59 -18.12 -16.71 -14.08
N HIS A 60 -17.25 -17.66 -13.86
CA HIS A 60 -17.54 -19.05 -14.09
C HIS A 60 -18.71 -19.52 -13.19
N PRO A 61 -19.69 -20.30 -13.71
CA PRO A 61 -20.90 -20.63 -12.96
C PRO A 61 -20.64 -21.34 -11.64
N THR A 62 -19.59 -22.15 -11.58
CA THR A 62 -19.25 -22.96 -10.41
C THR A 62 -18.08 -22.38 -9.61
N SER A 63 -16.90 -22.19 -10.23
CA SER A 63 -15.69 -21.77 -9.52
C SER A 63 -15.68 -20.29 -9.15
N LYS A 64 -16.48 -19.46 -9.84
CA LYS A 64 -16.50 -17.99 -9.71
C LYS A 64 -15.19 -17.31 -10.13
N GLU A 65 -14.28 -18.04 -10.76
CA GLU A 65 -13.10 -17.45 -11.39
C GLU A 65 -13.49 -16.54 -12.56
N GLU A 66 -12.63 -15.55 -12.83
CA GLU A 66 -12.87 -14.54 -13.86
C GLU A 66 -12.40 -15.02 -15.25
N TYR A 67 -13.31 -14.98 -16.22
CA TYR A 67 -13.07 -15.31 -17.63
C TYR A 67 -13.31 -14.07 -18.48
N ALA A 68 -12.28 -13.60 -19.17
CA ALA A 68 -12.36 -12.50 -20.12
C ALA A 68 -12.36 -13.02 -21.54
N LEU A 69 -13.14 -12.41 -22.44
CA LEU A 69 -12.98 -12.67 -23.87
C LEU A 69 -11.67 -12.06 -24.38
N ALA A 70 -11.02 -12.75 -25.30
CA ALA A 70 -9.90 -12.19 -26.03
C ALA A 70 -10.33 -10.88 -26.71
N ARG A 71 -9.50 -9.83 -26.62
CA ARG A 71 -9.86 -8.50 -27.12
C ARG A 71 -8.67 -7.72 -27.64
N THR A 72 -8.97 -6.79 -28.52
CA THR A 72 -8.06 -5.70 -28.87
C THR A 72 -8.55 -4.40 -28.24
N GLU A 73 -7.62 -3.50 -27.97
CA GLU A 73 -7.91 -2.17 -27.43
C GLU A 73 -7.44 -1.12 -28.43
N ARG A 74 -8.24 -0.06 -28.63
CA ARG A 74 -7.84 1.09 -29.45
C ARG A 74 -8.07 2.37 -28.65
N LYS A 75 -7.03 3.20 -28.56
CA LYS A 75 -7.12 4.52 -27.94
C LYS A 75 -7.97 5.42 -28.82
N SER A 76 -9.11 5.88 -28.34
CA SER A 76 -10.02 6.82 -29.00
C SER A 76 -9.99 8.22 -28.39
N GLY A 77 -9.25 8.42 -27.24
CA GLY A 77 -9.16 9.70 -26.54
C GLY A 77 -8.12 9.67 -25.43
N ARG A 78 -8.00 10.76 -24.68
CA ARG A 78 -7.11 10.84 -23.50
C ARG A 78 -7.75 10.22 -22.25
N GLY A 79 -6.95 9.56 -21.42
CA GLY A 79 -7.34 9.01 -20.13
C GLY A 79 -8.13 7.70 -20.22
N TYR A 80 -8.57 7.20 -19.06
CA TYR A 80 -9.21 5.88 -18.89
C TYR A 80 -10.47 5.65 -19.76
N LYS A 81 -11.28 6.68 -20.01
CA LYS A 81 -12.49 6.59 -20.85
C LYS A 81 -12.19 6.68 -22.37
N GLY A 82 -10.93 6.83 -22.75
CA GLY A 82 -10.50 6.97 -24.14
C GLY A 82 -10.19 5.65 -24.83
N PHE A 83 -10.71 4.52 -24.36
CA PHE A 83 -10.49 3.21 -24.99
C PHE A 83 -11.78 2.67 -25.59
N THR A 84 -11.67 2.14 -26.80
CA THR A 84 -12.70 1.32 -27.43
C THR A 84 -12.21 -0.12 -27.44
N PHE A 85 -12.98 -1.01 -26.82
CA PHE A 85 -12.70 -2.44 -26.77
C PHE A 85 -13.41 -3.12 -27.92
N TYR A 86 -12.69 -3.98 -28.60
CA TYR A 86 -13.24 -4.84 -29.63
C TYR A 86 -13.07 -6.30 -29.22
N THR A 87 -14.19 -6.99 -29.07
CA THR A 87 -14.25 -8.42 -28.74
C THR A 87 -15.01 -9.11 -29.87
N GLY A 88 -14.30 -9.80 -30.72
CA GLY A 88 -14.88 -10.60 -31.77
C GLY A 88 -14.33 -12.00 -31.75
N ALA A 89 -15.06 -12.96 -32.29
CA ALA A 89 -14.60 -14.34 -32.37
C ALA A 89 -13.32 -14.50 -33.21
N GLU A 90 -12.93 -13.50 -33.97
CA GLU A 90 -11.72 -13.45 -34.79
C GLU A 90 -10.49 -12.96 -34.01
N VAL A 91 -10.65 -12.39 -32.79
CA VAL A 91 -9.52 -11.93 -32.00
C VAL A 91 -8.70 -13.11 -31.52
N THR A 92 -7.44 -13.13 -31.92
CA THR A 92 -6.50 -14.20 -31.58
C THR A 92 -5.92 -14.07 -30.17
N LEU A 93 -5.39 -15.17 -29.63
CA LEU A 93 -4.65 -15.12 -28.35
C LEU A 93 -3.45 -14.17 -28.42
N GLU A 94 -2.73 -14.18 -29.53
CA GLU A 94 -1.54 -13.34 -29.72
C GLU A 94 -1.89 -11.85 -29.69
N GLU A 95 -3.01 -11.44 -30.29
CA GLU A 95 -3.49 -10.06 -30.23
C GLU A 95 -3.86 -9.64 -28.80
N ASP A 96 -4.50 -10.54 -28.01
CA ASP A 96 -4.78 -10.27 -26.60
C ASP A 96 -3.50 -10.13 -25.78
N LEU A 97 -2.48 -10.96 -26.04
CA LEU A 97 -1.19 -10.86 -25.35
C LEU A 97 -0.44 -9.58 -25.73
N LYS A 98 -0.47 -9.15 -26.99
CA LYS A 98 0.21 -7.92 -27.48
C LYS A 98 -0.31 -6.61 -26.89
N ARG A 99 -1.55 -6.58 -26.36
CA ARG A 99 -2.10 -5.38 -25.71
C ARG A 99 -1.74 -5.25 -24.22
N ARG A 100 -1.08 -6.26 -23.64
CA ARG A 100 -0.72 -6.27 -22.21
C ARG A 100 0.40 -5.28 -21.88
N ASP A 101 0.71 -5.14 -20.61
CA ASP A 101 1.71 -4.18 -20.13
C ASP A 101 3.16 -4.66 -20.36
N LEU A 102 3.50 -5.84 -19.82
CA LEU A 102 4.87 -6.38 -19.81
C LEU A 102 4.93 -7.76 -20.44
N THR A 103 6.04 -8.09 -21.08
CA THR A 103 6.29 -9.41 -21.67
C THR A 103 6.09 -10.55 -20.68
N VAL A 104 6.60 -10.37 -19.44
CA VAL A 104 6.44 -11.33 -18.34
C VAL A 104 4.98 -11.56 -17.90
N ASN A 105 4.06 -10.68 -18.28
CA ASN A 105 2.61 -10.81 -18.04
C ASN A 105 1.83 -11.19 -19.31
N ALA A 106 2.54 -11.38 -20.41
CA ALA A 106 1.97 -11.69 -21.72
C ALA A 106 2.25 -13.14 -22.15
N ILE A 107 2.30 -14.03 -21.18
CA ILE A 107 2.44 -15.47 -21.35
C ILE A 107 1.08 -16.11 -21.04
N ALA A 108 0.67 -17.07 -21.87
CA ALA A 108 -0.55 -17.85 -21.67
C ALA A 108 -0.22 -19.34 -21.51
N GLN A 109 -1.09 -20.05 -20.80
CA GLN A 109 -0.99 -21.50 -20.62
C GLN A 109 -2.32 -22.16 -20.92
N SER A 110 -2.30 -23.19 -21.77
CA SER A 110 -3.48 -24.01 -22.06
C SER A 110 -3.86 -24.88 -20.85
N LEU A 111 -5.08 -25.43 -20.85
CA LEU A 111 -5.51 -26.42 -19.86
C LEU A 111 -4.63 -27.70 -19.85
N GLY A 112 -3.96 -28.00 -20.97
CA GLY A 112 -3.01 -29.09 -21.09
C GLY A 112 -1.61 -28.77 -20.55
N GLY A 113 -1.35 -27.52 -20.12
CA GLY A 113 -0.06 -27.07 -19.61
C GLY A 113 0.90 -26.53 -20.68
N GLU A 114 0.50 -26.48 -21.96
CA GLU A 114 1.30 -25.91 -23.04
C GLU A 114 1.38 -24.39 -22.90
N LEU A 115 2.60 -23.84 -23.04
CA LEU A 115 2.85 -22.40 -22.94
C LEU A 115 2.78 -21.73 -24.32
N PHE A 116 2.19 -20.55 -24.35
CA PHE A 116 2.12 -19.66 -25.50
C PHE A 116 2.80 -18.34 -25.15
N ASP A 117 4.00 -18.12 -25.67
CA ASP A 117 4.86 -16.98 -25.36
C ASP A 117 5.36 -16.29 -26.65
N PRO A 118 4.50 -15.63 -27.42
CA PRO A 118 4.90 -14.98 -28.67
C PRO A 118 5.79 -13.75 -28.47
N LEU A 119 5.98 -13.30 -27.22
CA LEU A 119 6.66 -12.06 -26.88
C LEU A 119 7.94 -12.30 -26.06
N GLU A 120 8.43 -13.52 -26.02
CA GLU A 120 9.66 -13.92 -25.27
C GLU A 120 9.62 -13.57 -23.78
N GLY A 121 8.44 -13.63 -23.15
CA GLY A 121 8.27 -13.32 -21.71
C GLY A 121 9.00 -14.31 -20.81
N GLU A 122 9.11 -15.61 -21.19
CA GLU A 122 9.90 -16.61 -20.47
C GLU A 122 11.40 -16.23 -20.44
N LYS A 123 11.92 -15.72 -21.54
CA LYS A 123 13.31 -15.25 -21.64
C LYS A 123 13.54 -14.04 -20.71
N ASP A 124 12.62 -13.08 -20.70
CA ASP A 124 12.69 -11.92 -19.81
C ASP A 124 12.52 -12.36 -18.32
N LEU A 125 11.73 -13.38 -18.00
CA LEU A 125 11.67 -13.98 -16.66
C LEU A 125 13.01 -14.59 -16.25
N CYS A 126 13.62 -15.39 -17.12
CA CYS A 126 14.92 -16.03 -16.86
C CYS A 126 16.03 -15.00 -16.66
N THR A 127 16.03 -13.92 -17.45
CA THR A 127 17.03 -12.83 -17.37
C THR A 127 16.67 -11.74 -16.37
N LYS A 128 15.51 -11.85 -15.70
CA LYS A 128 15.00 -10.92 -14.70
C LYS A 128 14.84 -9.49 -15.24
N ILE A 129 14.24 -9.38 -16.43
CA ILE A 129 13.99 -8.10 -17.11
C ILE A 129 12.50 -7.80 -17.12
N LEU A 130 12.13 -6.56 -16.80
CA LEU A 130 10.80 -6.01 -17.00
C LEU A 130 10.81 -5.18 -18.28
N ARG A 131 10.16 -5.71 -19.32
CA ARG A 131 10.09 -5.13 -20.66
C ARG A 131 8.64 -4.88 -21.03
N HIS A 132 8.34 -3.71 -21.62
CA HIS A 132 7.03 -3.44 -22.17
C HIS A 132 6.77 -4.29 -23.42
N VAL A 133 5.52 -4.67 -23.64
CA VAL A 133 5.14 -5.56 -24.75
C VAL A 133 5.31 -4.87 -26.13
N GLY A 134 4.96 -3.60 -26.23
CA GLY A 134 5.01 -2.87 -27.48
C GLY A 134 4.26 -1.54 -27.42
N PRO A 135 3.84 -0.97 -28.57
CA PRO A 135 3.21 0.35 -28.63
C PRO A 135 1.97 0.51 -27.75
N ALA A 136 1.23 -0.57 -27.52
CA ALA A 136 0.07 -0.56 -26.63
C ALA A 136 0.41 -0.08 -25.20
N PHE A 137 1.67 -0.18 -24.76
CA PHE A 137 2.08 0.31 -23.46
C PHE A 137 1.82 1.83 -23.29
N GLU A 138 2.01 2.61 -24.34
CA GLU A 138 1.78 4.07 -24.34
C GLU A 138 0.29 4.44 -24.19
N GLU A 139 -0.61 3.52 -24.41
CA GLU A 139 -2.03 3.81 -24.38
C GLU A 139 -2.55 4.10 -22.96
N ASP A 140 -2.02 3.45 -21.94
CA ASP A 140 -2.45 3.62 -20.56
C ASP A 140 -1.28 4.02 -19.63
N PRO A 141 -1.19 5.30 -19.20
CA PRO A 141 -0.09 5.78 -18.37
C PRO A 141 -0.02 5.11 -16.99
N VAL A 142 -1.08 4.42 -16.52
CA VAL A 142 -1.02 3.63 -15.28
C VAL A 142 -0.02 2.47 -15.40
N ARG A 143 0.33 2.05 -16.61
CA ARG A 143 1.33 1.00 -16.82
C ARG A 143 2.71 1.38 -16.30
N ILE A 144 3.04 2.68 -16.22
CA ILE A 144 4.25 3.18 -15.55
C ILE A 144 4.19 2.85 -14.05
N LEU A 145 3.07 3.09 -13.39
CA LEU A 145 2.89 2.77 -11.97
C LEU A 145 2.92 1.26 -11.72
N ARG A 146 2.30 0.47 -12.62
CA ARG A 146 2.33 -0.99 -12.57
C ARG A 146 3.76 -1.53 -12.72
N LEU A 147 4.53 -1.03 -13.68
CA LEU A 147 5.94 -1.36 -13.85
C LEU A 147 6.73 -1.05 -12.57
N ALA A 148 6.53 0.13 -12.00
CA ALA A 148 7.19 0.55 -10.76
C ALA A 148 6.82 -0.37 -9.58
N ARG A 149 5.55 -0.76 -9.45
CA ARG A 149 5.11 -1.74 -8.46
C ARG A 149 5.77 -3.12 -8.66
N PHE A 150 5.93 -3.57 -9.90
CA PHE A 150 6.65 -4.82 -10.17
C PHE A 150 8.12 -4.74 -9.77
N MET A 151 8.77 -3.59 -9.92
CA MET A 151 10.12 -3.35 -9.39
C MET A 151 10.19 -3.52 -7.87
N ALA A 152 9.18 -3.04 -7.13
CA ALA A 152 9.12 -3.23 -5.68
C ALA A 152 8.86 -4.69 -5.26
N ARG A 153 8.11 -5.44 -6.09
CA ARG A 153 7.78 -6.85 -5.83
C ARG A 153 8.92 -7.79 -6.18
N PHE A 154 9.54 -7.60 -7.35
CA PHE A 154 10.58 -8.45 -7.89
C PHE A 154 11.95 -7.79 -7.71
N THR A 155 12.54 -7.99 -6.54
CA THR A 155 13.73 -7.25 -6.10
C THR A 155 14.99 -7.52 -6.93
N GLU A 156 15.03 -8.62 -7.68
CA GLU A 156 16.15 -8.98 -8.54
C GLU A 156 15.97 -8.53 -10.01
N PHE A 157 14.77 -8.05 -10.37
CA PHE A 157 14.48 -7.63 -11.74
C PHE A 157 14.96 -6.22 -12.00
N VAL A 158 15.33 -5.96 -13.26
CA VAL A 158 15.67 -4.63 -13.78
C VAL A 158 14.76 -4.25 -14.92
N VAL A 159 14.60 -2.97 -15.17
CA VAL A 159 13.77 -2.49 -16.30
C VAL A 159 14.65 -2.42 -17.55
N ALA A 160 14.12 -2.88 -18.68
CA ALA A 160 14.75 -2.77 -19.98
C ALA A 160 15.02 -1.29 -20.34
N PRO A 161 16.20 -0.92 -20.87
CA PRO A 161 16.53 0.47 -21.19
C PRO A 161 15.52 1.17 -22.10
N GLU A 162 15.02 0.48 -23.11
CA GLU A 162 14.00 0.98 -24.02
C GLU A 162 12.65 1.23 -23.31
N THR A 163 12.33 0.46 -22.29
CA THR A 163 11.13 0.65 -21.47
C THR A 163 11.26 1.90 -20.58
N LEU A 164 12.45 2.13 -20.00
CA LEU A 164 12.72 3.36 -19.25
C LEU A 164 12.61 4.60 -20.14
N LEU A 165 13.16 4.54 -21.35
CA LEU A 165 13.06 5.65 -22.33
C LEU A 165 11.61 5.93 -22.70
N LEU A 166 10.83 4.88 -22.92
CA LEU A 166 9.40 5.02 -23.20
C LEU A 166 8.64 5.66 -22.03
N CYS A 167 8.88 5.20 -20.80
CA CYS A 167 8.26 5.79 -19.60
C CYS A 167 8.58 7.27 -19.46
N ARG A 168 9.84 7.69 -19.67
CA ARG A 168 10.24 9.12 -19.66
C ARG A 168 9.49 9.92 -20.71
N LYS A 169 9.43 9.42 -21.96
CA LYS A 169 8.68 10.06 -23.05
C LYS A 169 7.20 10.26 -22.68
N MET A 170 6.56 9.24 -22.08
CA MET A 170 5.15 9.32 -21.65
C MET A 170 4.96 10.33 -20.52
N VAL A 171 5.90 10.43 -19.58
CA VAL A 171 5.87 11.44 -18.52
C VAL A 171 6.05 12.85 -19.10
N ASP A 172 7.05 13.04 -19.97
CA ASP A 172 7.36 14.33 -20.59
C ASP A 172 6.20 14.85 -21.45
N SER A 173 5.50 13.95 -22.15
CA SER A 173 4.32 14.30 -22.96
C SER A 173 3.08 14.69 -22.13
N GLY A 174 3.12 14.48 -20.80
CA GLY A 174 2.01 14.82 -19.90
C GLY A 174 0.88 13.77 -19.84
N GLU A 175 1.08 12.59 -20.39
CA GLU A 175 0.08 11.51 -20.31
C GLU A 175 -0.27 11.14 -18.87
N VAL A 176 0.70 11.22 -17.95
CA VAL A 176 0.50 10.91 -16.52
C VAL A 176 -0.40 11.90 -15.78
N ASP A 177 -0.61 13.11 -16.32
CA ASP A 177 -1.46 14.14 -15.71
C ASP A 177 -2.96 13.77 -15.79
N ALA A 178 -3.31 12.88 -16.71
CA ALA A 178 -4.68 12.38 -16.88
C ALA A 178 -5.00 11.15 -16.00
N LEU A 179 -4.06 10.73 -15.12
CA LEU A 179 -4.26 9.59 -14.27
C LEU A 179 -5.37 9.83 -13.23
N VAL A 180 -6.24 8.84 -13.08
CA VAL A 180 -7.31 8.86 -12.09
C VAL A 180 -6.72 8.59 -10.70
N PRO A 181 -7.00 9.44 -9.69
CA PRO A 181 -6.41 9.34 -8.35
C PRO A 181 -6.53 7.95 -7.73
N GLU A 182 -7.67 7.29 -7.88
CA GLU A 182 -7.92 5.97 -7.31
C GLU A 182 -7.00 4.90 -7.91
N ARG A 183 -6.72 4.98 -9.22
CA ARG A 183 -5.79 4.06 -9.88
C ARG A 183 -4.35 4.31 -9.42
N VAL A 184 -3.97 5.59 -9.23
CA VAL A 184 -2.66 5.96 -8.67
C VAL A 184 -2.53 5.39 -7.25
N TRP A 185 -3.53 5.62 -6.39
CA TRP A 185 -3.52 5.11 -5.03
C TRP A 185 -3.43 3.58 -4.98
N GLN A 186 -4.19 2.87 -5.83
CA GLN A 186 -4.15 1.41 -5.87
C GLN A 186 -2.75 0.86 -6.17
N GLU A 187 -2.06 1.40 -7.17
CA GLU A 187 -0.73 0.92 -7.53
C GLU A 187 0.31 1.34 -6.48
N LEU A 188 0.21 2.56 -5.94
CA LEU A 188 1.06 3.04 -4.85
C LEU A 188 0.91 2.17 -3.60
N ALA A 189 -0.32 1.89 -3.16
CA ALA A 189 -0.61 1.08 -1.98
C ALA A 189 -0.07 -0.36 -2.14
N ARG A 190 -0.31 -0.99 -3.30
CA ARG A 190 0.23 -2.33 -3.59
C ARG A 190 1.76 -2.33 -3.64
N GLY A 191 2.36 -1.27 -4.18
CA GLY A 191 3.81 -1.12 -4.21
C GLY A 191 4.41 -0.92 -2.82
N LEU A 192 3.76 -0.12 -1.96
CA LEU A 192 4.15 0.04 -0.57
C LEU A 192 4.06 -1.27 0.23
N LEU A 193 3.10 -2.15 -0.09
CA LEU A 193 2.96 -3.47 0.52
C LEU A 193 3.93 -4.52 -0.04
N SER A 194 4.69 -4.19 -1.10
CA SER A 194 5.66 -5.10 -1.71
C SER A 194 6.93 -5.25 -0.85
N ALA A 195 7.86 -6.10 -1.30
CA ALA A 195 9.07 -6.46 -0.56
C ALA A 195 10.05 -5.29 -0.39
N GLN A 196 10.22 -4.46 -1.45
CA GLN A 196 11.16 -3.34 -1.43
C GLN A 196 10.54 -2.10 -2.09
N PRO A 197 9.70 -1.35 -1.35
CA PRO A 197 8.98 -0.19 -1.88
C PRO A 197 9.87 0.92 -2.45
N SER A 198 11.10 1.08 -1.92
CA SER A 198 12.06 2.09 -2.40
C SER A 198 12.34 1.95 -3.90
N ARG A 199 12.34 0.73 -4.45
CA ARG A 199 12.57 0.49 -5.88
C ARG A 199 11.45 1.03 -6.77
N MET A 200 10.20 0.96 -6.29
CA MET A 200 9.07 1.64 -6.96
C MET A 200 9.28 3.14 -6.96
N LEU A 201 9.60 3.70 -5.81
CA LEU A 201 9.77 5.15 -5.62
C LEU A 201 10.94 5.67 -6.44
N GLY A 202 12.07 4.93 -6.46
CA GLY A 202 13.25 5.25 -7.27
C GLY A 202 12.92 5.27 -8.76
N LEU A 203 12.26 4.24 -9.29
CA LEU A 203 11.86 4.22 -10.69
C LEU A 203 10.95 5.40 -11.05
N LEU A 204 9.93 5.70 -10.23
CA LEU A 204 9.02 6.82 -10.48
C LEU A 204 9.75 8.17 -10.44
N ALA A 205 10.76 8.32 -9.58
CA ALA A 205 11.62 9.50 -9.54
C ALA A 205 12.50 9.60 -10.79
N ASP A 206 13.14 8.50 -11.20
CA ASP A 206 14.05 8.43 -12.36
C ASP A 206 13.37 8.76 -13.68
N VAL A 207 12.09 8.42 -13.82
CA VAL A 207 11.30 8.76 -15.01
C VAL A 207 10.56 10.09 -14.89
N GLY A 208 10.72 10.83 -13.77
CA GLY A 208 10.10 12.13 -13.54
C GLY A 208 8.61 12.08 -13.13
N ALA A 209 8.06 10.87 -12.90
CA ALA A 209 6.63 10.71 -12.60
C ALA A 209 6.25 11.25 -11.21
N VAL A 210 7.14 11.20 -10.21
CA VAL A 210 6.86 11.70 -8.85
C VAL A 210 6.49 13.16 -8.87
N SER A 211 7.27 14.00 -9.54
CA SER A 211 7.06 15.45 -9.60
C SER A 211 5.74 15.86 -10.26
N ARG A 212 5.18 15.00 -11.09
CA ARG A 212 3.89 15.27 -11.77
C ARG A 212 2.69 14.67 -11.02
N ILE A 213 2.84 13.48 -10.47
CA ILE A 213 1.74 12.74 -9.83
C ILE A 213 1.62 13.10 -8.34
N MET A 214 2.76 13.27 -7.66
CA MET A 214 2.87 13.49 -6.22
C MET A 214 3.89 14.61 -5.90
N PRO A 215 3.71 15.84 -6.42
CA PRO A 215 4.67 16.93 -6.25
C PRO A 215 4.87 17.34 -4.77
N GLU A 216 3.97 16.94 -3.90
CA GLU A 216 4.03 17.19 -2.46
C GLU A 216 5.04 16.28 -1.74
N LEU A 217 5.48 15.18 -2.38
CA LEU A 217 6.43 14.24 -1.76
C LEU A 217 7.87 14.68 -1.94
N VAL A 218 8.61 14.59 -0.85
CA VAL A 218 10.08 14.70 -0.84
C VAL A 218 10.67 13.31 -0.65
N LEU A 219 11.20 12.74 -1.73
CA LEU A 219 11.81 11.41 -1.73
C LEU A 219 13.31 11.49 -1.46
N SER A 220 13.71 11.77 -0.22
CA SER A 220 15.11 11.67 0.18
C SER A 220 15.56 10.21 0.28
N ALA A 221 16.89 9.98 0.21
CA ALA A 221 17.47 8.66 0.44
C ALA A 221 17.07 8.09 1.81
N GLN A 222 16.98 8.95 2.84
CA GLN A 222 16.54 8.57 4.17
C GLN A 222 15.12 8.03 4.18
N VAL A 223 14.16 8.70 3.52
CA VAL A 223 12.77 8.22 3.42
C VAL A 223 12.71 6.87 2.73
N GLN A 224 13.47 6.66 1.65
CA GLN A 224 13.50 5.39 0.94
C GLN A 224 14.02 4.23 1.83
N ILE A 225 15.09 4.46 2.59
CA ILE A 225 15.63 3.48 3.56
C ILE A 225 14.58 3.15 4.62
N LEU A 226 13.91 4.17 5.16
CA LEU A 226 12.90 3.97 6.22
C LEU A 226 11.65 3.24 5.71
N VAL A 227 11.20 3.52 4.49
CA VAL A 227 10.06 2.81 3.88
C VAL A 227 10.38 1.32 3.69
N ASP A 228 11.60 0.97 3.27
CA ASP A 228 12.03 -0.42 3.18
C ASP A 228 12.15 -1.07 4.56
N ARG A 229 12.68 -0.35 5.57
CA ARG A 229 12.77 -0.85 6.95
C ARG A 229 11.39 -1.23 7.51
N VAL A 230 10.40 -0.35 7.39
CA VAL A 230 9.03 -0.65 7.87
C VAL A 230 8.35 -1.75 7.05
N ALA A 231 8.71 -1.90 5.78
CA ALA A 231 8.26 -3.00 4.95
C ALA A 231 8.84 -4.36 5.41
N GLN A 232 10.14 -4.41 5.71
CA GLN A 232 10.83 -5.60 6.23
C GLN A 232 10.31 -6.03 7.61
N GLN A 233 9.89 -5.06 8.43
CA GLN A 233 9.24 -5.32 9.72
C GLN A 233 7.78 -5.77 9.60
N GLY A 234 7.24 -5.86 8.39
CA GLY A 234 5.86 -6.29 8.16
C GLY A 234 4.80 -5.29 8.62
N LEU A 235 5.16 -4.01 8.83
CA LEU A 235 4.22 -3.01 9.29
C LEU A 235 3.12 -2.74 8.24
N PRO A 236 1.90 -2.38 8.66
CA PRO A 236 0.75 -2.23 7.79
C PRO A 236 0.90 -1.05 6.81
N LEU A 237 0.02 -1.01 5.80
CA LEU A 237 0.01 0.03 4.76
C LEU A 237 0.02 1.45 5.34
N ALA A 238 -0.78 1.70 6.38
CA ALA A 238 -0.86 3.00 7.02
C ALA A 238 0.49 3.48 7.56
N SER A 239 1.27 2.58 8.17
CA SER A 239 2.64 2.85 8.64
C SER A 239 3.59 3.17 7.50
N ARG A 240 3.56 2.36 6.42
CA ARG A 240 4.44 2.55 5.26
C ARG A 240 4.15 3.86 4.52
N TYR A 241 2.87 4.20 4.39
CA TYR A 241 2.44 5.49 3.84
C TYR A 241 2.84 6.67 4.74
N ALA A 242 2.69 6.53 6.06
CA ALA A 242 3.10 7.57 7.01
C ALA A 242 4.61 7.85 6.93
N VAL A 243 5.43 6.81 6.81
CA VAL A 243 6.88 6.95 6.65
C VAL A 243 7.25 7.57 5.29
N LEU A 244 6.56 7.20 4.21
CA LEU A 244 6.72 7.86 2.91
C LEU A 244 6.47 9.37 3.01
N CYS A 245 5.51 9.79 3.83
CA CYS A 245 5.07 11.18 3.97
C CYS A 245 5.83 11.98 5.05
N LEU A 246 6.86 11.43 5.70
CA LEU A 246 7.56 12.07 6.82
C LEU A 246 8.04 13.50 6.53
N GLN A 247 8.41 13.78 5.28
CA GLN A 247 8.94 15.07 4.86
C GLN A 247 7.91 15.92 4.09
N ALA A 248 6.65 15.49 4.00
CA ALA A 248 5.60 16.24 3.28
C ALA A 248 5.13 17.51 4.03
N GLY A 249 5.31 17.56 5.34
CA GLY A 249 4.98 18.75 6.15
C GLY A 249 3.54 19.22 5.94
N GLU A 250 3.39 20.51 5.66
CA GLU A 250 2.08 21.15 5.41
C GLU A 250 1.38 20.63 4.15
N GLN A 251 2.12 20.03 3.21
CA GLN A 251 1.60 19.50 1.96
C GLN A 251 0.87 18.17 2.13
N LEU A 252 0.98 17.53 3.29
CA LEU A 252 0.38 16.22 3.57
C LEU A 252 -1.12 16.16 3.26
N LYS A 253 -1.88 17.21 3.64
CA LYS A 253 -3.32 17.28 3.39
C LYS A 253 -3.63 17.37 1.89
N ALA A 254 -2.84 18.13 1.14
CA ALA A 254 -2.99 18.29 -0.31
C ALA A 254 -2.73 16.95 -1.01
N LEU A 255 -1.65 16.24 -0.65
CA LEU A 255 -1.33 14.92 -1.15
C LEU A 255 -2.46 13.91 -0.88
N ALA A 256 -2.93 13.84 0.38
CA ALA A 256 -4.00 12.91 0.76
C ALA A 256 -5.30 13.16 -0.03
N THR A 257 -5.64 14.43 -0.26
CA THR A 257 -6.81 14.82 -1.05
C THR A 257 -6.63 14.47 -2.52
N ARG A 258 -5.46 14.79 -3.10
CA ARG A 258 -5.12 14.52 -4.50
C ARG A 258 -5.22 13.03 -4.84
N LEU A 259 -4.67 12.17 -3.99
CA LEU A 259 -4.63 10.72 -4.20
C LEU A 259 -5.84 9.97 -3.65
N ARG A 260 -6.80 10.68 -3.01
CA ARG A 260 -7.94 10.07 -2.31
C ARG A 260 -7.52 8.99 -1.33
N VAL A 261 -6.51 9.31 -0.52
CA VAL A 261 -5.93 8.40 0.45
C VAL A 261 -6.99 8.01 1.51
N PRO A 262 -7.10 6.73 1.88
CA PRO A 262 -7.97 6.28 2.96
C PRO A 262 -7.65 7.00 4.28
N SER A 263 -8.69 7.28 5.07
CA SER A 263 -8.58 8.05 6.32
C SER A 263 -7.59 7.43 7.31
N GLU A 264 -7.50 6.11 7.38
CA GLU A 264 -6.55 5.41 8.25
C GLU A 264 -5.09 5.76 7.89
N CYS A 265 -4.74 5.75 6.60
CA CYS A 265 -3.40 6.12 6.14
C CYS A 265 -3.12 7.61 6.35
N ALA A 266 -4.08 8.48 6.06
CA ALA A 266 -3.95 9.91 6.24
C ALA A 266 -3.80 10.29 7.73
N ASP A 267 -4.56 9.67 8.64
CA ASP A 267 -4.46 9.86 10.08
C ASP A 267 -3.10 9.39 10.60
N MET A 268 -2.62 8.22 10.17
CA MET A 268 -1.31 7.70 10.57
C MET A 268 -0.20 8.67 10.14
N ALA A 269 -0.23 9.17 8.91
CA ALA A 269 0.76 10.11 8.39
C ALA A 269 0.76 11.45 9.14
N ARG A 270 -0.42 11.92 9.56
CA ARG A 270 -0.57 13.14 10.36
C ARG A 270 -0.07 12.96 11.79
N LEU A 271 -0.31 11.79 12.40
CA LEU A 271 0.01 11.53 13.81
C LEU A 271 1.47 11.13 14.03
N LEU A 272 2.09 10.45 13.09
CA LEU A 272 3.46 9.94 13.24
C LEU A 272 4.49 11.02 13.62
N PRO A 273 4.58 12.18 12.94
CA PRO A 273 5.52 13.23 13.34
C PRO A 273 5.20 13.81 14.73
N LEU A 274 3.93 13.93 15.10
CA LEU A 274 3.52 14.43 16.42
C LEU A 274 3.94 13.47 17.54
N VAL A 275 3.70 12.17 17.33
CA VAL A 275 4.10 11.13 18.28
C VAL A 275 5.62 11.08 18.42
N SER A 276 6.35 11.09 17.31
CA SER A 276 7.82 11.08 17.33
C SER A 276 8.39 12.28 18.09
N ALA A 277 7.90 13.49 17.79
CA ALA A 277 8.35 14.70 18.45
C ALA A 277 8.05 14.69 19.97
N ALA A 278 6.84 14.27 20.36
CA ALA A 278 6.45 14.20 21.78
C ALA A 278 7.29 13.19 22.55
N ILE A 279 7.55 12.00 21.96
CA ILE A 279 8.38 10.97 22.60
C ILE A 279 9.82 11.45 22.76
N LEU A 280 10.42 12.03 21.72
CA LEU A 280 11.79 12.55 21.78
C LEU A 280 11.92 13.71 22.77
N HIS A 281 10.94 14.60 22.82
CA HIS A 281 10.90 15.69 23.78
C HIS A 281 10.84 15.16 25.22
N LEU A 282 9.94 14.22 25.51
CA LEU A 282 9.85 13.60 26.83
C LEU A 282 11.14 12.88 27.21
N SER A 283 11.75 12.15 26.26
CA SER A 283 13.04 11.47 26.48
C SER A 283 14.15 12.47 26.85
N THR A 284 14.14 13.67 26.27
CA THR A 284 15.09 14.73 26.59
C THR A 284 14.86 15.28 28.02
N ILE A 285 13.61 15.51 28.43
CA ILE A 285 13.28 15.93 29.79
C ILE A 285 13.74 14.90 30.81
N LEU A 286 13.47 13.62 30.54
CA LEU A 286 13.84 12.51 31.43
C LEU A 286 15.35 12.29 31.50
N SER A 287 16.10 12.60 30.44
CA SER A 287 17.57 12.46 30.44
C SER A 287 18.32 13.60 31.16
N GLN A 288 17.66 14.74 31.39
CA GLN A 288 18.23 15.86 32.14
C GLN A 288 18.15 15.68 33.68
N GLY A 289 17.37 14.69 34.15
CA GLY A 289 17.38 14.25 35.53
C GLY A 289 18.64 13.44 35.83
N GLU A 290 19.36 13.75 36.94
CA GLU A 290 20.63 13.09 37.29
C GLU A 290 20.46 11.59 37.59
N GLY A 291 21.28 10.74 36.94
CA GLY A 291 21.63 9.39 37.41
C GLY A 291 20.68 8.24 36.98
N VAL A 292 20.63 7.21 37.82
CA VAL A 292 19.96 5.90 37.59
C VAL A 292 18.45 6.00 37.30
N ALA A 293 17.80 7.09 37.71
CA ALA A 293 16.37 7.35 37.48
C ALA A 293 16.02 7.42 35.97
N SER A 294 16.87 8.05 35.14
CA SER A 294 16.65 8.15 33.70
C SER A 294 16.57 6.79 32.97
N ALA A 295 17.45 5.86 33.33
CA ALA A 295 17.48 4.51 32.78
C ALA A 295 16.26 3.67 33.22
N ALA A 296 15.78 3.85 34.44
CA ALA A 296 14.61 3.14 34.98
C ALA A 296 13.30 3.64 34.32
N VAL A 297 13.17 4.94 34.05
CA VAL A 297 12.01 5.53 33.38
C VAL A 297 11.94 5.05 31.93
N THR A 298 13.05 5.05 31.20
CA THR A 298 13.09 4.60 29.81
C THR A 298 12.84 3.10 29.68
N ALA A 299 13.30 2.29 30.65
CA ALA A 299 13.18 0.83 30.61
C ALA A 299 11.89 0.30 31.23
N ARG A 300 11.39 0.94 32.32
CA ARG A 300 10.27 0.41 33.15
C ARG A 300 9.06 1.32 33.24
N GLY A 301 9.13 2.57 32.79
CA GLY A 301 8.03 3.54 32.84
C GLY A 301 7.69 4.04 34.25
N SER A 302 8.63 4.07 35.18
CA SER A 302 8.39 4.61 36.53
C SER A 302 8.62 6.12 36.58
N LEU A 303 7.61 6.90 37.02
CA LEU A 303 7.68 8.36 37.15
C LEU A 303 7.88 8.81 38.59
N ARG A 304 7.81 7.92 39.59
CA ARG A 304 7.85 8.27 41.05
C ARG A 304 9.10 9.03 41.49
N GLU A 305 10.23 8.77 40.86
CA GLU A 305 11.52 9.32 41.26
C GLU A 305 11.95 10.51 40.37
N VAL A 306 11.07 10.97 39.50
CA VAL A 306 11.36 12.07 38.55
C VAL A 306 10.93 13.41 39.18
N SER A 307 11.84 14.38 39.23
CA SER A 307 11.56 15.72 39.77
C SER A 307 10.38 16.42 39.09
N ASN A 308 10.15 16.12 37.81
CA ASN A 308 9.11 16.72 36.98
C ASN A 308 7.97 15.71 36.67
N ALA A 309 7.66 14.78 37.58
CA ALA A 309 6.68 13.71 37.35
C ALA A 309 5.30 14.24 36.92
N ALA A 310 4.84 15.36 37.44
CA ALA A 310 3.56 15.96 37.09
C ALA A 310 3.53 16.46 35.62
N GLU A 311 4.61 17.10 35.18
CA GLU A 311 4.76 17.59 33.82
C GLU A 311 4.87 16.45 32.81
N CYS A 312 5.66 15.42 33.16
CA CYS A 312 5.78 14.19 32.35
C CYS A 312 4.43 13.47 32.22
N ALA A 313 3.69 13.29 33.32
CA ALA A 313 2.38 12.65 33.32
C ALA A 313 1.37 13.43 32.44
N ASP A 314 1.39 14.77 32.49
CA ASP A 314 0.53 15.60 31.64
C ASP A 314 0.90 15.49 30.17
N ALA A 315 2.17 15.49 29.82
CA ALA A 315 2.65 15.30 28.45
C ALA A 315 2.25 13.93 27.89
N ILE A 316 2.43 12.85 28.68
CA ILE A 316 2.05 11.47 28.31
C ILE A 316 0.54 11.40 28.05
N LEU A 317 -0.27 11.87 28.99
CA LEU A 317 -1.74 11.81 28.87
C LEU A 317 -2.23 12.65 27.70
N SER A 318 -1.67 13.84 27.49
CA SER A 318 -1.99 14.72 26.37
C SER A 318 -1.68 14.06 25.02
N LEU A 319 -0.59 13.31 24.91
CA LEU A 319 -0.28 12.53 23.71
C LEU A 319 -1.32 11.42 23.46
N PHE A 320 -1.70 10.68 24.52
CA PHE A 320 -2.75 9.65 24.42
C PHE A 320 -4.10 10.25 23.97
N GLU A 321 -4.47 11.41 24.51
CA GLU A 321 -5.68 12.14 24.13
C GLU A 321 -5.61 12.61 22.67
N THR A 322 -4.49 13.18 22.22
CA THR A 322 -4.26 13.64 20.85
C THR A 322 -4.35 12.49 19.84
N CYS A 323 -3.84 11.32 20.21
CA CYS A 323 -3.87 10.13 19.36
C CYS A 323 -5.16 9.32 19.49
N ASP A 324 -6.12 9.73 20.35
CA ASP A 324 -7.31 8.93 20.69
C ASP A 324 -6.93 7.50 21.16
N ALA A 325 -5.78 7.38 21.85
CA ALA A 325 -5.20 6.10 22.25
C ALA A 325 -6.06 5.33 23.26
N LEU A 326 -6.87 6.05 24.04
CA LEU A 326 -7.76 5.45 25.03
C LEU A 326 -8.97 4.75 24.40
N ARG A 327 -9.38 5.16 23.21
CA ARG A 327 -10.46 4.53 22.45
C ARG A 327 -9.95 3.55 21.39
N LYS A 328 -8.73 3.80 20.90
CA LYS A 328 -8.08 3.03 19.82
C LYS A 328 -6.66 2.63 20.21
N PRO A 329 -6.47 1.81 21.28
CA PRO A 329 -5.15 1.46 21.78
C PRO A 329 -4.29 0.73 20.73
N GLU A 330 -4.88 -0.12 19.89
CA GLU A 330 -4.18 -0.82 18.81
C GLU A 330 -3.59 0.14 17.77
N ARG A 331 -4.30 1.24 17.47
CA ARG A 331 -3.78 2.28 16.57
C ARG A 331 -2.57 2.99 17.17
N PHE A 332 -2.61 3.28 18.48
CA PHE A 332 -1.47 3.87 19.18
C PHE A 332 -0.28 2.91 19.22
N GLU A 333 -0.51 1.63 19.45
CA GLU A 333 0.54 0.62 19.36
C GLU A 333 1.20 0.60 17.98
N THR A 334 0.41 0.65 16.91
CA THR A 334 0.93 0.73 15.53
C THR A 334 1.73 2.01 15.28
N LEU A 335 1.27 3.16 15.81
CA LEU A 335 2.01 4.44 15.76
C LEU A 335 3.35 4.32 16.48
N LEU A 336 3.35 3.74 17.68
CA LEU A 336 4.54 3.56 18.51
C LEU A 336 5.56 2.64 17.81
N GLN A 337 5.11 1.53 17.23
CA GLN A 337 5.96 0.64 16.46
C GLN A 337 6.55 1.34 15.24
N THR A 338 5.74 2.11 14.53
CA THR A 338 6.16 2.87 13.35
C THR A 338 7.20 3.93 13.72
N ALA A 339 6.96 4.68 14.79
CA ALA A 339 7.90 5.68 15.29
C ALA A 339 9.23 5.06 15.71
N GLY A 340 9.21 3.91 16.40
CA GLY A 340 10.42 3.18 16.80
C GLY A 340 11.17 2.55 15.61
N ALA A 341 10.48 2.24 14.50
CA ALA A 341 11.14 1.80 13.27
C ALA A 341 11.87 2.96 12.56
N VAL A 342 11.39 4.19 12.77
CA VAL A 342 12.01 5.41 12.21
C VAL A 342 13.19 5.89 13.06
N ASP A 343 13.11 5.76 14.39
CA ASP A 343 14.09 6.30 15.34
C ASP A 343 14.39 5.29 16.45
N GLU A 344 15.68 4.98 16.65
CA GLU A 344 16.14 4.00 17.65
C GLU A 344 15.95 4.49 19.08
N THR A 345 16.00 5.79 19.33
CA THR A 345 15.72 6.37 20.64
C THR A 345 14.26 6.10 21.04
N ILE A 346 13.35 6.27 20.10
CA ILE A 346 11.93 5.94 20.30
C ILE A 346 11.75 4.45 20.53
N HIS A 347 12.44 3.63 19.74
CA HIS A 347 12.39 2.17 19.91
C HIS A 347 12.72 1.74 21.34
N ALA A 348 13.76 2.31 21.93
CA ALA A 348 14.19 2.01 23.29
C ALA A 348 13.13 2.35 24.37
N THR A 349 12.23 3.30 24.09
CA THR A 349 11.20 3.76 25.06
C THR A 349 9.85 3.08 24.90
N GLN A 350 9.63 2.28 23.85
CA GLN A 350 8.32 1.69 23.54
C GLN A 350 7.68 0.95 24.72
N GLN A 351 8.45 0.23 25.50
CA GLN A 351 7.92 -0.52 26.64
C GLN A 351 7.35 0.40 27.72
N ALA A 352 7.99 1.52 27.99
CA ALA A 352 7.48 2.52 28.93
C ALA A 352 6.14 3.09 28.47
N TRP A 353 6.02 3.44 27.18
CA TRP A 353 4.79 3.97 26.60
C TRP A 353 3.63 2.96 26.66
N ARG A 354 3.90 1.66 26.46
CA ARG A 354 2.91 0.59 26.64
C ARG A 354 2.46 0.49 28.09
N SER A 355 3.41 0.54 29.04
CA SER A 355 3.10 0.49 30.46
C SER A 355 2.23 1.66 30.89
N TRP A 356 2.56 2.89 30.50
CA TRP A 356 1.77 4.08 30.82
C TRP A 356 0.35 4.01 30.21
N LEU A 357 0.24 3.53 28.98
CA LEU A 357 -1.08 3.34 28.38
C LEU A 357 -1.95 2.36 29.16
N GLN A 358 -1.37 1.24 29.61
CA GLN A 358 -2.08 0.26 30.43
C GLN A 358 -2.52 0.86 31.78
N VAL A 359 -1.67 1.63 32.43
CA VAL A 359 -2.00 2.34 33.68
C VAL A 359 -3.19 3.26 33.48
N VAL A 360 -3.20 4.07 32.42
CA VAL A 360 -4.30 5.01 32.12
C VAL A 360 -5.59 4.29 31.75
N LEU A 361 -5.51 3.17 31.04
CA LEU A 361 -6.67 2.35 30.66
C LEU A 361 -7.27 1.63 31.88
N ALA A 362 -6.47 1.29 32.89
CA ALA A 362 -6.94 0.63 34.11
C ALA A 362 -7.71 1.57 35.07
N VAL A 363 -7.66 2.89 34.87
CA VAL A 363 -8.40 3.86 35.68
C VAL A 363 -9.90 3.69 35.51
N ASP A 364 -10.64 3.46 36.61
CA ASP A 364 -12.11 3.44 36.59
C ASP A 364 -12.69 4.86 36.36
N ALA A 365 -12.86 5.17 35.08
CA ALA A 365 -13.43 6.45 34.66
C ALA A 365 -14.88 6.65 35.22
N GLY A 366 -15.63 5.57 35.45
CA GLY A 366 -16.96 5.64 36.02
C GLY A 366 -16.94 6.02 37.51
N ALA A 367 -15.99 5.47 38.30
CA ALA A 367 -15.80 5.87 39.69
C ALA A 367 -15.36 7.34 39.78
N ALA A 368 -14.39 7.77 38.96
CA ALA A 368 -13.97 9.17 38.91
C ALA A 368 -15.10 10.12 38.49
N ALA A 369 -15.93 9.73 37.53
CA ALA A 369 -17.09 10.52 37.09
C ALA A 369 -18.15 10.72 38.18
N ARG A 370 -18.38 9.70 39.03
CA ARG A 370 -19.33 9.79 40.15
C ARG A 370 -18.94 10.81 41.22
N LEU A 371 -17.66 11.19 41.30
CA LEU A 371 -17.17 12.24 42.17
C LEU A 371 -17.41 13.66 41.66
N ALA A 372 -17.88 13.82 40.43
CA ALA A 372 -18.22 15.11 39.85
C ALA A 372 -19.59 15.59 40.40
N ARG A 373 -19.64 16.86 40.81
CA ARG A 373 -20.90 17.48 41.26
C ARG A 373 -21.75 17.98 40.11
N GLU A 374 -21.15 18.25 38.95
CA GLU A 374 -21.77 18.75 37.74
C GLU A 374 -21.26 18.02 36.50
N PRO A 375 -22.07 17.83 35.47
CA PRO A 375 -21.66 17.14 34.24
C PRO A 375 -20.42 17.74 33.58
N ALA A 376 -20.24 19.08 33.66
CA ALA A 376 -19.08 19.77 33.11
C ALA A 376 -17.75 19.36 33.78
N GLN A 377 -17.81 18.90 35.03
CA GLN A 377 -16.61 18.49 35.80
C GLN A 377 -16.20 17.04 35.53
N ILE A 378 -17.02 16.22 34.90
CA ILE A 378 -16.75 14.78 34.68
C ILE A 378 -15.44 14.58 33.94
N LYS A 379 -15.27 15.26 32.80
CA LYS A 379 -14.06 15.15 31.96
C LYS A 379 -12.80 15.51 32.75
N GLN A 380 -12.86 16.57 33.54
CA GLN A 380 -11.74 17.04 34.36
C GLN A 380 -11.41 16.03 35.47
N ARG A 381 -12.43 15.50 36.17
CA ARG A 381 -12.23 14.49 37.24
C ARG A 381 -11.57 13.21 36.70
N VAL A 382 -12.04 12.72 35.56
CA VAL A 382 -11.43 11.55 34.92
C VAL A 382 -9.99 11.82 34.52
N ARG A 383 -9.71 13.03 33.97
CA ARG A 383 -8.34 13.44 33.62
C ARG A 383 -7.41 13.49 34.83
N VAL A 384 -7.87 14.07 35.94
CA VAL A 384 -7.10 14.11 37.21
C VAL A 384 -6.79 12.71 37.70
N ALA A 385 -7.76 11.80 37.76
CA ALA A 385 -7.53 10.42 38.21
C ALA A 385 -6.49 9.68 37.33
N ARG A 386 -6.46 9.94 36.03
CA ARG A 386 -5.47 9.39 35.10
C ARG A 386 -4.07 9.97 35.35
N LEU A 387 -3.97 11.28 35.61
CA LEU A 387 -2.69 11.93 35.95
C LEU A 387 -2.12 11.38 37.27
N GLU A 388 -2.95 11.26 38.32
CA GLU A 388 -2.58 10.67 39.58
C GLU A 388 -2.08 9.21 39.42
N ALA A 389 -2.76 8.42 38.57
CA ALA A 389 -2.33 7.06 38.28
C ALA A 389 -0.96 7.01 37.62
N LEU A 390 -0.69 7.90 36.62
CA LEU A 390 0.63 7.99 36.00
C LEU A 390 1.73 8.44 36.96
N GLN A 391 1.47 9.43 37.79
CA GLN A 391 2.46 9.94 38.79
C GLN A 391 2.84 8.89 39.81
N ASN A 392 1.96 7.90 40.05
CA ASN A 392 2.19 6.82 41.02
C ASN A 392 2.84 5.57 40.39
N THR A 393 3.22 5.63 39.09
CA THR A 393 4.01 4.56 38.46
C THR A 393 5.48 4.76 38.77
#